data_aa94ec542a08673659eedcfd09de5b6d
#
_entry.id   aa94ec542a08673659eedcfd09de5b6d
#
_cell.length_a   1.000
_cell.length_b   1.000
_cell.length_c   1.000
_cell.angle_alpha   90.00
_cell.angle_beta   90.00
_cell.angle_gamma   90.00
#
_symmetry.space_group_name_H-M   'P 1'
#
loop_
_entity.id
_entity.type
_entity.pdbx_description
1 polymer ?
#
loop_
_entity_poly.entity_id
_entity_poly.type
_entity_poly.pdbx_seq_one_letter_code
_entity_poly.pdbx_strand_id
1 'polypeptide(L)'
;TVDPTNSNTFTVSVMIIDAVKAGVLHANDNLHTYYSGVLNESAKIYDVGCQDNEAYLEYSNNPTFGGTGKTPKKKVYDWTFKVDVTKVDGKDINTKLNGAVFVLSEAKDLVLEPDKDGNPTKDQASLIKLVDNHDGTYTIANTTTATTYTMTTPIGGQISIKGLDDE
;
A
#
# COMPACT_ATOMS: atom_id res chain seq x y z
N THR A 1 0.48 12.44 -20.24
CA THR A 1 1.59 13.05 -19.51
C THR A 1 1.37 12.76 -18.03
N VAL A 2 2.33 12.13 -17.37
CA VAL A 2 2.32 11.92 -15.91
C VAL A 2 3.11 13.10 -15.33
N ASP A 3 2.47 13.90 -14.50
CA ASP A 3 3.12 14.99 -13.79
C ASP A 3 3.17 14.67 -12.29
N PRO A 4 4.28 14.15 -11.78
CA PRO A 4 4.45 13.89 -10.35
C PRO A 4 4.81 15.19 -9.64
N THR A 5 3.83 16.05 -9.38
CA THR A 5 4.06 17.31 -8.65
C THR A 5 4.41 17.08 -7.17
N ASN A 6 4.25 15.85 -6.71
CA ASN A 6 4.56 15.44 -5.34
C ASN A 6 4.79 13.91 -5.34
N SER A 7 5.67 13.42 -4.49
CA SER A 7 6.02 12.00 -4.40
C SER A 7 4.85 11.07 -4.01
N ASN A 8 3.75 11.62 -3.51
CA ASN A 8 2.61 10.88 -2.98
C ASN A 8 1.36 10.95 -3.87
N THR A 9 1.40 11.74 -4.96
CA THR A 9 0.28 11.89 -5.89
C THR A 9 0.76 12.01 -7.32
N PHE A 10 -0.04 11.58 -8.25
CA PHE A 10 0.19 11.82 -9.68
C PHE A 10 -1.13 12.07 -10.39
N THR A 11 -1.07 12.78 -11.51
CA THR A 11 -2.22 13.02 -12.38
C THR A 11 -1.93 12.53 -13.77
N VAL A 12 -2.87 11.78 -14.33
CA VAL A 12 -2.84 11.37 -15.74
C VAL A 12 -3.91 12.17 -16.48
N SER A 13 -3.50 12.93 -17.50
CA SER A 13 -4.42 13.68 -18.35
C SER A 13 -4.34 13.17 -19.78
N VAL A 14 -5.48 12.88 -20.37
CA VAL A 14 -5.60 12.45 -21.76
C VAL A 14 -6.43 13.48 -22.53
N MET A 15 -5.85 14.07 -23.58
CA MET A 15 -6.54 15.00 -24.45
C MET A 15 -7.31 14.22 -25.52
N ILE A 16 -8.59 13.96 -25.25
CA ILE A 16 -9.48 13.15 -26.11
C ILE A 16 -9.58 13.79 -27.51
N ILE A 17 -9.65 15.11 -27.60
CA ILE A 17 -9.77 15.81 -28.88
C ILE A 17 -8.58 15.54 -29.81
N ASP A 18 -7.39 15.38 -29.28
CA ASP A 18 -6.20 15.09 -30.08
C ASP A 18 -6.25 13.65 -30.62
N ALA A 19 -6.74 12.70 -29.85
CA ALA A 19 -6.96 11.31 -30.28
C ALA A 19 -8.04 11.23 -31.39
N VAL A 20 -9.09 12.02 -31.27
CA VAL A 20 -10.16 12.10 -32.29
C VAL A 20 -9.60 12.72 -33.58
N LYS A 21 -8.85 13.83 -33.50
CA LYS A 21 -8.23 14.47 -34.68
C LYS A 21 -7.22 13.57 -35.37
N ALA A 22 -6.52 12.75 -34.60
CA ALA A 22 -5.58 11.76 -35.13
C ALA A 22 -6.26 10.50 -35.74
N GLY A 23 -7.59 10.40 -35.67
CA GLY A 23 -8.32 9.23 -36.15
C GLY A 23 -8.11 7.96 -35.33
N VAL A 24 -7.64 8.10 -34.08
CA VAL A 24 -7.39 6.98 -33.18
C VAL A 24 -8.62 6.66 -32.31
N LEU A 25 -9.46 7.67 -32.09
CA LEU A 25 -10.70 7.55 -31.30
C LEU A 25 -11.89 8.02 -32.13
N HIS A 26 -12.96 7.25 -32.17
CA HIS A 26 -14.18 7.51 -32.93
C HIS A 26 -15.41 7.58 -32.01
N ALA A 27 -16.53 7.96 -32.57
CA ALA A 27 -17.80 7.95 -31.85
C ALA A 27 -18.17 6.51 -31.41
N ASN A 28 -18.58 6.36 -30.18
CA ASN A 28 -18.91 5.10 -29.49
C ASN A 28 -17.72 4.21 -29.11
N ASP A 29 -16.48 4.67 -29.32
CA ASP A 29 -15.32 3.97 -28.77
C ASP A 29 -15.26 4.12 -27.25
N ASN A 30 -14.66 3.13 -26.59
CA ASN A 30 -14.35 3.17 -25.16
C ASN A 30 -12.88 3.52 -24.96
N LEU A 31 -12.62 4.48 -24.07
CA LEU A 31 -11.28 4.80 -23.62
C LEU A 31 -11.01 4.12 -22.29
N HIS A 32 -10.00 3.24 -22.26
CA HIS A 32 -9.52 2.60 -21.06
C HIS A 32 -8.13 3.11 -20.70
N THR A 33 -7.96 3.58 -19.50
CA THR A 33 -6.66 3.98 -18.97
C THR A 33 -6.22 2.99 -17.90
N TYR A 34 -5.06 2.38 -18.12
CA TYR A 34 -4.46 1.45 -17.18
C TYR A 34 -3.20 2.09 -16.58
N TYR A 35 -3.08 1.98 -15.30
CA TYR A 35 -1.88 2.38 -14.57
C TYR A 35 -1.71 1.48 -13.35
N SER A 36 -0.49 1.42 -12.85
CA SER A 36 -0.16 0.76 -11.61
C SER A 36 0.72 1.69 -10.77
N GLY A 37 0.62 1.55 -9.48
CA GLY A 37 1.45 2.29 -8.53
C GLY A 37 1.73 1.40 -7.34
N VAL A 38 2.87 1.64 -6.71
CA VAL A 38 3.26 0.97 -5.48
C VAL A 38 3.07 1.96 -4.36
N LEU A 39 2.36 1.56 -3.31
CA LEU A 39 2.23 2.36 -2.11
C LEU A 39 3.59 2.51 -1.45
N ASN A 40 3.95 3.72 -1.09
CA ASN A 40 5.18 4.01 -0.38
C ASN A 40 4.93 4.10 1.14
N GLU A 41 5.97 4.37 1.90
CA GLU A 41 5.94 4.50 3.36
C GLU A 41 5.02 5.63 3.89
N SER A 42 4.61 6.56 3.01
CA SER A 42 3.66 7.64 3.33
C SER A 42 2.19 7.24 3.10
N ALA A 43 1.91 6.00 2.74
CA ALA A 43 0.55 5.50 2.58
C ALA A 43 -0.24 5.70 3.89
N LYS A 44 -1.45 6.22 3.75
CA LYS A 44 -2.31 6.47 4.91
C LYS A 44 -2.83 5.16 5.46
N ILE A 45 -2.73 4.98 6.76
CA ILE A 45 -3.29 3.84 7.48
C ILE A 45 -4.76 4.13 7.77
N TYR A 46 -5.58 3.11 7.80
CA TYR A 46 -7.04 3.15 7.91
C TYR A 46 -7.59 4.18 8.92
N ASP A 47 -7.00 4.29 10.09
CA ASP A 47 -7.41 5.23 11.15
C ASP A 47 -7.07 6.71 10.84
N VAL A 48 -6.21 6.96 9.86
CA VAL A 48 -5.78 8.30 9.42
C VAL A 48 -6.42 8.68 8.07
N GLY A 49 -6.86 7.71 7.28
CA GLY A 49 -7.48 7.93 5.99
C GLY A 49 -7.28 6.78 5.01
N CYS A 50 -7.45 7.06 3.73
CA CYS A 50 -7.30 6.11 2.63
C CYS A 50 -6.46 6.71 1.51
N GLN A 51 -6.01 5.87 0.61
CA GLN A 51 -5.52 6.25 -0.70
C GLN A 51 -6.75 6.40 -1.61
N ASP A 52 -6.95 7.56 -2.22
CA ASP A 52 -8.05 7.75 -3.13
C ASP A 52 -7.58 7.92 -4.57
N ASN A 53 -8.31 7.30 -5.48
CA ASN A 53 -8.19 7.51 -6.90
C ASN A 53 -9.45 8.17 -7.42
N GLU A 54 -9.29 9.24 -8.20
CA GLU A 54 -10.37 10.06 -8.69
C GLU A 54 -10.32 10.21 -10.21
N ALA A 55 -11.45 10.05 -10.86
CA ALA A 55 -11.58 10.28 -12.29
C ALA A 55 -12.77 11.18 -12.61
N TYR A 56 -12.60 12.05 -13.58
CA TYR A 56 -13.67 12.87 -14.16
C TYR A 56 -13.33 13.22 -15.60
N LEU A 57 -14.35 13.63 -16.36
CA LEU A 57 -14.20 14.17 -17.71
C LEU A 57 -14.46 15.68 -17.68
N GLU A 58 -13.57 16.42 -18.30
CA GLU A 58 -13.78 17.84 -18.63
C GLU A 58 -14.15 17.97 -20.11
N TYR A 59 -15.19 18.73 -20.40
CA TYR A 59 -15.72 18.89 -21.75
C TYR A 59 -16.05 20.35 -22.04
N SER A 60 -16.02 20.74 -23.31
CA SER A 60 -16.51 22.06 -23.72
C SER A 60 -18.03 22.11 -23.61
N ASN A 61 -18.53 23.09 -22.87
CA ASN A 61 -19.97 23.34 -22.73
C ASN A 61 -20.46 24.56 -23.55
N ASN A 62 -19.53 25.26 -24.19
CA ASN A 62 -19.84 26.37 -25.09
C ASN A 62 -18.81 26.44 -26.23
N PRO A 63 -19.11 25.88 -27.41
CA PRO A 63 -18.16 25.82 -28.51
C PRO A 63 -17.89 27.20 -29.18
N THR A 64 -18.72 28.21 -28.90
CA THR A 64 -18.63 29.50 -29.55
C THR A 64 -17.83 30.53 -28.73
N PHE A 65 -18.00 30.53 -27.41
CA PHE A 65 -17.41 31.55 -26.53
C PHE A 65 -16.40 30.97 -25.51
N GLY A 66 -16.06 29.72 -25.64
CA GLY A 66 -15.27 29.01 -24.64
C GLY A 66 -16.07 28.74 -23.37
N GLY A 67 -15.58 27.85 -22.58
CA GLY A 67 -16.20 27.39 -21.35
C GLY A 67 -16.11 25.88 -21.24
N THR A 68 -15.95 25.40 -20.02
CA THR A 68 -15.84 23.97 -19.73
C THR A 68 -16.85 23.56 -18.68
N GLY A 69 -17.32 22.32 -18.78
CA GLY A 69 -18.05 21.60 -17.78
C GLY A 69 -17.26 20.38 -17.31
N LYS A 70 -17.60 19.88 -16.14
CA LYS A 70 -16.98 18.66 -15.60
C LYS A 70 -18.07 17.69 -15.21
N THR A 71 -17.85 16.41 -15.48
CA THR A 71 -18.69 15.36 -14.92
C THR A 71 -18.50 15.28 -13.40
N PRO A 72 -19.45 14.73 -12.66
CA PRO A 72 -19.22 14.35 -11.29
C PRO A 72 -18.00 13.46 -11.17
N LYS A 73 -17.19 13.72 -10.17
CA LYS A 73 -16.01 12.91 -9.87
C LYS A 73 -16.42 11.51 -9.41
N LYS A 74 -15.77 10.50 -9.97
CA LYS A 74 -15.86 9.13 -9.49
C LYS A 74 -14.62 8.82 -8.69
N LYS A 75 -14.80 8.24 -7.51
CA LYS A 75 -13.70 7.89 -6.59
C LYS A 75 -13.73 6.41 -6.29
N VAL A 76 -12.57 5.82 -6.18
CA VAL A 76 -12.31 4.53 -5.52
C VAL A 76 -11.29 4.77 -4.42
N TYR A 77 -11.37 3.95 -3.40
CA TYR A 77 -10.55 4.06 -2.21
C TYR A 77 -9.81 2.75 -2.00
N ASP A 78 -8.59 2.89 -1.54
CA ASP A 78 -7.73 1.79 -1.16
C ASP A 78 -7.26 2.03 0.28
N TRP A 79 -7.18 0.96 1.08
CA TRP A 79 -6.95 1.03 2.51
C TRP A 79 -5.73 0.20 2.86
N THR A 80 -4.90 0.73 3.74
CA THR A 80 -3.84 -0.04 4.38
C THR A 80 -4.04 -0.08 5.89
N PHE A 81 -3.57 -1.14 6.51
CA PHE A 81 -3.77 -1.41 7.92
C PHE A 81 -2.44 -1.44 8.66
N LYS A 82 -2.56 -1.36 9.97
CA LYS A 82 -1.47 -1.47 10.92
C LYS A 82 -1.79 -2.54 11.96
N VAL A 83 -0.80 -3.31 12.35
CA VAL A 83 -0.87 -4.22 13.48
C VAL A 83 0.19 -3.85 14.50
N ASP A 84 -0.23 -3.65 15.73
CA ASP A 84 0.64 -3.44 16.89
C ASP A 84 0.74 -4.74 17.69
N VAL A 85 1.97 -5.21 17.89
CA VAL A 85 2.26 -6.43 18.67
C VAL A 85 3.06 -6.06 19.90
N THR A 86 2.57 -6.42 21.08
CA THR A 86 3.30 -6.21 22.33
C THR A 86 3.69 -7.56 22.94
N LYS A 87 4.97 -7.75 23.17
CA LYS A 87 5.50 -8.92 23.87
C LYS A 87 5.55 -8.66 25.36
N VAL A 88 4.90 -9.53 26.13
CA VAL A 88 4.85 -9.45 27.59
C VAL A 88 5.35 -10.74 28.22
N ASP A 89 5.71 -10.68 29.50
CA ASP A 89 6.01 -11.87 30.30
C ASP A 89 4.74 -12.69 30.54
N GLY A 90 4.86 -14.02 30.46
CA GLY A 90 3.73 -14.93 30.64
C GLY A 90 3.19 -15.00 32.06
N LYS A 91 3.96 -14.53 33.05
CA LYS A 91 3.57 -14.51 34.48
C LYS A 91 3.11 -13.12 34.92
N ASP A 92 3.57 -12.06 34.23
CA ASP A 92 3.19 -10.69 34.51
C ASP A 92 3.02 -9.92 33.19
N ILE A 93 1.77 -9.76 32.77
CA ILE A 93 1.42 -9.07 31.53
C ILE A 93 1.80 -7.58 31.52
N ASN A 94 2.10 -6.97 32.66
CA ASN A 94 2.58 -5.59 32.73
C ASN A 94 4.07 -5.47 32.42
N THR A 95 4.81 -6.58 32.55
CA THR A 95 6.23 -6.62 32.20
C THR A 95 6.38 -6.86 30.69
N LYS A 96 6.81 -5.82 29.99
CA LYS A 96 7.07 -5.85 28.55
C LYS A 96 8.49 -6.35 28.27
N LEU A 97 8.62 -7.23 27.28
CA LEU A 97 9.87 -7.91 26.95
C LEU A 97 10.48 -7.37 25.65
N ASN A 98 11.74 -6.94 25.73
CA ASN A 98 12.55 -6.59 24.56
C ASN A 98 13.29 -7.81 24.00
N GLY A 99 13.82 -7.68 22.79
CA GLY A 99 14.66 -8.70 22.16
C GLY A 99 13.90 -9.93 21.65
N ALA A 100 12.58 -9.95 21.74
CA ALA A 100 11.79 -11.03 21.13
C ALA A 100 11.75 -10.86 19.60
N VAL A 101 12.02 -11.95 18.90
CA VAL A 101 12.07 -11.97 17.44
C VAL A 101 10.79 -12.56 16.88
N PHE A 102 10.20 -11.87 15.92
CA PHE A 102 9.01 -12.26 15.19
C PHE A 102 9.28 -12.30 13.68
N VAL A 103 8.43 -13.00 12.97
CA VAL A 103 8.33 -12.98 11.51
C VAL A 103 6.88 -12.79 11.12
N LEU A 104 6.64 -12.24 9.95
CA LEU A 104 5.32 -12.14 9.34
C LEU A 104 5.25 -13.11 8.16
N SER A 105 4.15 -13.84 8.04
CA SER A 105 3.87 -14.71 6.90
C SER A 105 2.40 -14.66 6.51
N GLU A 106 2.08 -15.04 5.27
CA GLU A 106 0.71 -15.25 4.86
C GLU A 106 0.10 -16.46 5.56
N ALA A 107 -1.10 -16.30 6.11
CA ALA A 107 -1.73 -17.35 6.94
C ALA A 107 -2.05 -18.64 6.16
N LYS A 108 -2.33 -18.54 4.87
CA LYS A 108 -2.68 -19.70 4.01
C LYS A 108 -1.53 -20.69 3.82
N ASP A 109 -0.30 -20.23 4.00
CA ASP A 109 0.91 -21.02 3.72
C ASP A 109 1.65 -21.41 5.00
N LEU A 110 1.07 -21.10 6.18
CA LEU A 110 1.70 -21.35 7.45
C LEU A 110 1.50 -22.80 7.89
N VAL A 111 2.28 -23.71 7.34
CA VAL A 111 2.47 -25.06 7.91
C VAL A 111 3.63 -25.00 8.90
N LEU A 112 3.33 -24.89 10.18
CA LEU A 112 4.32 -24.96 11.25
C LEU A 112 4.59 -26.43 11.58
N GLU A 113 5.41 -27.10 10.77
CA GLU A 113 5.99 -28.38 11.14
C GLU A 113 7.19 -28.12 12.05
N PRO A 114 7.23 -28.65 13.26
CA PRO A 114 8.40 -28.51 14.12
C PRO A 114 9.60 -29.25 13.51
N ASP A 115 10.77 -28.65 13.64
CA ASP A 115 12.03 -29.32 13.31
C ASP A 115 12.33 -30.47 14.31
N LYS A 116 13.42 -31.19 14.08
CA LYS A 116 13.85 -32.30 14.96
C LYS A 116 14.08 -31.88 16.43
N ASP A 117 14.25 -30.58 16.69
CA ASP A 117 14.48 -30.02 18.03
C ASP A 117 13.19 -29.36 18.58
N GLY A 118 12.05 -29.51 17.88
CA GLY A 118 10.75 -28.98 18.28
C GLY A 118 10.54 -27.49 17.98
N ASN A 119 11.44 -26.85 17.24
CA ASN A 119 11.26 -25.47 16.84
C ASN A 119 10.38 -25.40 15.57
N PRO A 120 9.52 -24.39 15.47
CA PRO A 120 8.71 -24.23 14.27
C PRO A 120 9.62 -23.97 13.06
N THR A 121 9.56 -24.85 12.06
CA THR A 121 10.20 -24.63 10.77
C THR A 121 9.37 -23.64 9.96
N LYS A 122 10.06 -22.81 9.21
CA LYS A 122 9.45 -21.77 8.39
C LYS A 122 9.75 -22.05 6.94
N ASP A 123 8.72 -22.14 6.14
CA ASP A 123 8.89 -21.98 4.70
C ASP A 123 9.23 -20.50 4.43
N GLN A 124 10.49 -20.24 4.06
CA GLN A 124 10.94 -18.88 3.77
C GLN A 124 10.22 -18.26 2.55
N ALA A 125 9.59 -19.07 1.70
CA ALA A 125 8.86 -18.60 0.55
C ALA A 125 7.56 -17.86 0.94
N SER A 126 7.00 -18.18 2.10
CA SER A 126 5.79 -17.51 2.63
C SER A 126 6.07 -16.32 3.55
N LEU A 127 7.34 -16.05 3.88
CA LEU A 127 7.71 -14.92 4.73
C LEU A 127 7.60 -13.60 3.98
N ILE A 128 6.95 -12.64 4.62
CA ILE A 128 6.80 -11.29 4.08
C ILE A 128 8.07 -10.49 4.41
N LYS A 129 8.64 -9.87 3.38
CA LYS A 129 9.76 -8.95 3.54
C LYS A 129 9.29 -7.62 4.11
N LEU A 130 10.09 -7.08 5.00
CA LEU A 130 9.82 -5.82 5.70
C LEU A 130 11.01 -4.86 5.58
N VAL A 131 10.73 -3.59 5.63
CA VAL A 131 11.72 -2.53 5.88
C VAL A 131 11.70 -2.24 7.38
N ASP A 132 12.86 -2.29 8.03
CA ASP A 132 13.03 -1.88 9.42
C ASP A 132 13.28 -0.37 9.47
N ASN A 133 12.38 0.38 10.09
CA ASN A 133 12.50 1.83 10.23
C ASN A 133 13.38 2.24 11.45
N HIS A 134 13.95 1.27 12.18
CA HIS A 134 14.83 1.46 13.33
C HIS A 134 14.21 2.19 14.53
N ASP A 135 12.90 2.29 14.59
CA ASP A 135 12.13 2.90 15.68
C ASP A 135 11.11 1.94 16.33
N GLY A 136 11.21 0.64 16.01
CA GLY A 136 10.24 -0.39 16.39
C GLY A 136 9.06 -0.50 15.43
N THR A 137 9.08 0.27 14.34
CA THR A 137 8.09 0.12 13.26
C THR A 137 8.69 -0.58 12.05
N TYR A 138 7.85 -1.34 11.35
CA TYR A 138 8.19 -2.10 10.16
C TYR A 138 7.15 -1.82 9.08
N THR A 139 7.60 -1.73 7.84
CA THR A 139 6.71 -1.50 6.68
C THR A 139 6.86 -2.66 5.71
N ILE A 140 5.77 -3.08 5.08
CA ILE A 140 5.81 -4.10 4.02
C ILE A 140 6.74 -3.62 2.90
N ALA A 141 7.73 -4.45 2.55
CA ALA A 141 8.72 -4.11 1.56
C ALA A 141 8.20 -4.43 0.16
N ASN A 142 7.99 -3.40 -0.61
CA ASN A 142 7.61 -3.45 -2.02
C ASN A 142 8.73 -2.98 -2.95
N THR A 143 9.94 -2.76 -2.42
CA THR A 143 11.10 -2.24 -3.14
C THR A 143 12.36 -3.07 -2.88
N THR A 144 13.44 -2.75 -3.60
CA THR A 144 14.77 -3.35 -3.44
C THR A 144 15.59 -2.76 -2.28
N THR A 145 15.00 -1.90 -1.45
CA THR A 145 15.65 -1.27 -0.29
C THR A 145 16.04 -2.34 0.75
N ALA A 146 16.96 -2.03 1.64
CA ALA A 146 17.40 -2.95 2.69
C ALA A 146 16.21 -3.56 3.43
N THR A 147 16.06 -4.88 3.32
CA THR A 147 14.89 -5.60 3.80
C THR A 147 15.28 -6.67 4.80
N THR A 148 14.39 -6.95 5.74
CA THR A 148 14.51 -8.02 6.70
C THR A 148 13.28 -8.93 6.66
N TYR A 149 13.42 -10.16 7.14
CA TYR A 149 12.29 -11.05 7.41
C TYR A 149 11.96 -11.11 8.92
N THR A 150 12.82 -10.50 9.76
CA THR A 150 12.68 -10.57 11.20
C THR A 150 12.39 -9.21 11.79
N MET A 151 11.56 -9.18 12.80
CA MET A 151 11.22 -8.02 13.62
C MET A 151 11.68 -8.29 15.05
N THR A 152 12.33 -7.33 15.69
CA THR A 152 12.78 -7.47 17.06
C THR A 152 12.10 -6.42 17.94
N THR A 153 11.53 -6.85 19.06
CA THR A 153 10.93 -5.89 20.00
C THR A 153 11.98 -5.00 20.61
N PRO A 154 11.81 -3.66 20.54
CA PRO A 154 12.68 -2.70 21.21
C PRO A 154 12.40 -2.65 22.73
N ILE A 155 13.10 -1.78 23.42
CA ILE A 155 12.75 -1.40 24.80
C ILE A 155 11.30 -0.90 24.81
N GLY A 156 10.47 -1.49 25.68
CA GLY A 156 9.02 -1.24 25.68
C GLY A 156 8.22 -2.39 25.06
N GLY A 157 8.90 -3.37 24.42
CA GLY A 157 8.31 -4.66 24.00
C GLY A 157 7.27 -4.58 22.88
N GLN A 158 7.16 -3.46 22.18
CA GLN A 158 6.15 -3.25 21.14
C GLN A 158 6.78 -3.04 19.78
N ILE A 159 6.23 -3.68 18.78
CA ILE A 159 6.50 -3.44 17.35
C ILE A 159 5.19 -3.06 16.66
N SER A 160 5.30 -2.27 15.59
CA SER A 160 4.19 -1.90 14.72
C SER A 160 4.49 -2.30 13.28
N ILE A 161 3.57 -2.98 12.63
CA ILE A 161 3.68 -3.38 11.22
C ILE A 161 2.68 -2.55 10.44
N LYS A 162 3.15 -1.83 9.41
CA LYS A 162 2.35 -0.91 8.60
C LYS A 162 2.29 -1.37 7.13
N GLY A 163 1.25 -0.95 6.42
CA GLY A 163 1.09 -1.22 4.99
C GLY A 163 0.54 -2.62 4.71
N LEU A 164 -0.21 -3.18 5.64
CA LEU A 164 -0.96 -4.42 5.43
C LEU A 164 -2.16 -4.14 4.54
N ASP A 165 -2.40 -5.03 3.57
CA ASP A 165 -3.56 -5.02 2.68
C ASP A 165 -4.75 -5.70 3.33
N ASP A 166 -5.95 -5.51 2.77
CA ASP A 166 -7.21 -6.13 3.22
C ASP A 166 -7.61 -7.37 2.39
N GLU A 167 -6.76 -7.78 1.43
CA GLU A 167 -6.99 -8.98 0.60
C GLU A 167 -6.60 -10.30 1.28
#